data_4d06cb0c0956ece65cc804cc55e71c03
#
_entry.id   4d06cb0c0956ece65cc804cc55e71c03
#
_cell.length_a   1.000
_cell.length_b   1.000
_cell.length_c   1.000
_cell.angle_alpha   90.00
_cell.angle_beta   90.00
_cell.angle_gamma   90.00
#
_symmetry.space_group_name_H-M   'P 1'
#
loop_
_entity.id
_entity.type
_entity.pdbx_description
1 polymer ?
#
loop_
_entity_poly.entity_id
_entity_poly.type
_entity_poly.pdbx_seq_one_letter_code
_entity_poly.pdbx_strand_id
1 'polypeptide(L)'
;MVAGYSGKFVDTGLMRLADMVMVMPTLLVVIILASLFGQLSIWTIVLIIAFFRWPGVSRVIRAQTLSLKQRPFIDAARVAGASHLRIIFRHIMPNVLPLSFLYMTFRVTSAITIEAALAFLGFGDPGTVSWGMMLQWVWKTGHMFKAPYWLLPPGLCISLITLSFYMLGRAMEEVLDPRLRKEEKSI
;
A
#
# COMPACT_ATOMS: atom_id res chain seq x y z
N MET A 1 5.10 3.95 -13.69
CA MET A 1 6.10 4.57 -14.59
C MET A 1 5.82 4.27 -16.06
N VAL A 2 5.75 3.02 -16.49
CA VAL A 2 5.51 2.65 -17.90
C VAL A 2 4.28 3.38 -18.47
N ALA A 3 3.13 3.32 -17.81
CA ALA A 3 1.92 4.03 -18.23
C ALA A 3 2.16 5.54 -18.47
N GLY A 4 2.75 6.26 -17.52
CA GLY A 4 3.00 7.70 -17.65
C GLY A 4 4.05 8.07 -18.69
N TYR A 5 4.99 7.19 -18.97
CA TYR A 5 6.05 7.46 -19.96
C TYR A 5 5.66 7.05 -21.39
N SER A 6 4.95 5.92 -21.54
CA SER A 6 4.49 5.39 -22.83
C SER A 6 3.39 6.26 -23.46
N GLY A 7 3.03 5.95 -24.70
CA GLY A 7 1.97 6.67 -25.41
C GLY A 7 0.56 6.43 -24.85
N LYS A 8 -0.39 7.22 -25.33
CA LYS A 8 -1.78 7.29 -24.87
C LYS A 8 -2.47 5.92 -24.78
N PHE A 9 -2.25 5.01 -25.71
CA PHE A 9 -2.90 3.69 -25.74
C PHE A 9 -2.45 2.80 -24.57
N VAL A 10 -1.13 2.69 -24.31
CA VAL A 10 -0.59 1.91 -23.21
C VAL A 10 -1.02 2.49 -21.86
N ASP A 11 -0.97 3.81 -21.74
CA ASP A 11 -1.43 4.52 -20.56
C ASP A 11 -2.91 4.24 -20.28
N THR A 12 -3.77 4.43 -21.28
CA THR A 12 -5.21 4.18 -21.13
C THR A 12 -5.49 2.72 -20.76
N GLY A 13 -4.85 1.75 -21.43
CA GLY A 13 -5.07 0.33 -21.14
C GLY A 13 -4.68 -0.04 -19.71
N LEU A 14 -3.49 0.36 -19.27
CA LEU A 14 -3.02 0.08 -17.90
C LEU A 14 -3.86 0.77 -16.83
N MET A 15 -4.32 2.00 -17.09
CA MET A 15 -5.17 2.72 -16.14
C MET A 15 -6.59 2.14 -16.07
N ARG A 16 -7.17 1.69 -17.19
CA ARG A 16 -8.45 0.98 -17.18
C ARG A 16 -8.39 -0.32 -16.39
N LEU A 17 -7.30 -1.09 -16.56
CA LEU A 17 -7.07 -2.29 -15.74
C LEU A 17 -6.98 -1.94 -14.24
N ALA A 18 -6.23 -0.89 -13.90
CA ALA A 18 -6.13 -0.40 -12.53
C ALA A 18 -7.51 0.04 -11.98
N ASP A 19 -8.33 0.70 -12.79
CA ASP A 19 -9.67 1.14 -12.43
C ASP A 19 -10.58 -0.06 -12.13
N MET A 20 -10.56 -1.09 -12.97
CA MET A 20 -11.34 -2.32 -12.76
C MET A 20 -10.98 -3.01 -11.44
N VAL A 21 -9.68 -3.12 -11.14
CA VAL A 21 -9.21 -3.71 -9.88
C VAL A 21 -9.62 -2.87 -8.67
N MET A 22 -9.59 -1.53 -8.77
CA MET A 22 -9.93 -0.64 -7.65
C MET A 22 -11.42 -0.64 -7.28
N VAL A 23 -12.30 -0.99 -8.19
CA VAL A 23 -13.75 -1.10 -7.91
C VAL A 23 -14.03 -2.27 -6.95
N MET A 24 -13.17 -3.28 -6.95
CA MET A 24 -13.35 -4.46 -6.09
C MET A 24 -12.87 -4.17 -4.65
N PRO A 25 -13.74 -4.25 -3.64
CA PRO A 25 -13.33 -4.07 -2.24
C PRO A 25 -12.46 -5.25 -1.82
N THR A 26 -11.16 -5.00 -1.57
CA THR A 26 -10.17 -6.04 -1.26
C THR A 26 -10.62 -6.99 -0.16
N LEU A 27 -11.19 -6.47 0.93
CA LEU A 27 -11.63 -7.27 2.07
C LEU A 27 -12.75 -8.25 1.67
N LEU A 28 -13.73 -7.81 0.89
CA LEU A 28 -14.82 -8.68 0.42
C LEU A 28 -14.30 -9.78 -0.52
N VAL A 29 -13.35 -9.44 -1.40
CA VAL A 29 -12.74 -10.44 -2.29
C VAL A 29 -12.02 -11.52 -1.50
N VAL A 30 -11.22 -11.15 -0.48
CA VAL A 30 -10.53 -12.16 0.35
C VAL A 30 -11.53 -13.03 1.10
N ILE A 31 -12.61 -12.47 1.65
CA ILE A 31 -13.66 -13.22 2.34
C ILE A 31 -14.34 -14.21 1.39
N ILE A 32 -14.69 -13.79 0.18
CA ILE A 32 -15.30 -14.66 -0.83
C ILE A 32 -14.35 -15.81 -1.20
N LEU A 33 -13.08 -15.51 -1.46
CA LEU A 33 -12.09 -16.54 -1.79
C LEU A 33 -11.86 -17.51 -0.63
N ALA A 34 -11.77 -17.01 0.60
CA ALA A 34 -11.66 -17.85 1.78
C ALA A 34 -12.90 -18.73 2.00
N SER A 35 -14.08 -18.23 1.67
CA SER A 35 -15.33 -19.00 1.76
C SER A 35 -15.43 -20.10 0.69
N LEU A 36 -14.86 -19.87 -0.50
CA LEU A 36 -14.89 -20.83 -1.62
C LEU A 36 -13.80 -21.90 -1.51
N PHE A 37 -12.59 -21.50 -1.12
CA PHE A 37 -11.42 -22.39 -1.10
C PHE A 37 -11.08 -22.91 0.30
N GLY A 38 -11.81 -22.49 1.33
CA GLY A 38 -11.52 -22.80 2.72
C GLY A 38 -10.46 -21.87 3.30
N GLN A 39 -9.75 -22.37 4.32
CA GLN A 39 -8.74 -21.60 5.03
C GLN A 39 -7.55 -21.26 4.10
N LEU A 40 -7.29 -19.97 3.92
CA LEU A 40 -6.18 -19.50 3.10
C LEU A 40 -4.90 -19.40 3.94
N SER A 41 -3.78 -19.80 3.37
CA SER A 41 -2.48 -19.55 4.01
C SER A 41 -2.18 -18.06 4.06
N ILE A 42 -1.36 -17.63 5.02
CA ILE A 42 -0.94 -16.21 5.16
C ILE A 42 -0.33 -15.68 3.85
N TRP A 43 0.44 -16.48 3.14
CA TRP A 43 1.05 -16.10 1.88
C TRP A 43 0.00 -15.84 0.78
N THR A 44 -1.06 -16.65 0.74
CA THR A 44 -2.17 -16.43 -0.20
C THR A 44 -2.89 -15.12 0.10
N ILE A 45 -3.15 -14.85 1.38
CA ILE A 45 -3.76 -13.57 1.82
C ILE A 45 -2.88 -12.38 1.41
N VAL A 46 -1.57 -12.46 1.65
CA VAL A 46 -0.60 -11.41 1.26
C VAL A 46 -0.61 -11.17 -0.25
N LEU A 47 -0.60 -12.24 -1.06
CA LEU A 47 -0.63 -12.10 -2.52
C LEU A 47 -1.94 -11.48 -3.02
N ILE A 48 -3.08 -11.84 -2.45
CA ILE A 48 -4.37 -11.25 -2.81
C ILE A 48 -4.37 -9.75 -2.43
N ILE A 49 -3.95 -9.39 -1.22
CA ILE A 49 -3.86 -8.00 -0.80
C ILE A 49 -2.95 -7.21 -1.74
N ALA A 50 -1.77 -7.74 -2.07
CA ALA A 50 -0.83 -7.09 -2.98
C ALA A 50 -1.46 -6.88 -4.38
N PHE A 51 -2.13 -7.90 -4.91
CA PHE A 51 -2.80 -7.86 -6.21
C PHE A 51 -3.91 -6.81 -6.29
N PHE A 52 -4.66 -6.58 -5.22
CA PHE A 52 -5.76 -5.61 -5.23
C PHE A 52 -5.34 -4.20 -4.79
N ARG A 53 -4.14 -4.03 -4.20
CA ARG A 53 -3.73 -2.73 -3.63
C ARG A 53 -2.72 -1.94 -4.47
N TRP A 54 -2.11 -2.54 -5.52
CA TRP A 54 -1.15 -1.85 -6.38
C TRP A 54 -1.73 -0.68 -7.19
N PRO A 55 -3.03 -0.68 -7.62
CA PRO A 55 -3.53 0.36 -8.51
C PRO A 55 -3.47 1.77 -7.91
N GLY A 56 -3.73 1.90 -6.60
CA GLY A 56 -3.69 3.20 -5.94
C GLY A 56 -2.29 3.85 -5.99
N VAL A 57 -1.22 3.07 -5.75
CA VAL A 57 0.15 3.56 -5.87
C VAL A 57 0.51 3.82 -7.33
N SER A 58 0.06 2.97 -8.25
CA SER A 58 0.36 3.13 -9.68
C SER A 58 -0.13 4.45 -10.25
N ARG A 59 -1.28 4.96 -9.79
CA ARG A 59 -1.81 6.27 -10.19
C ARG A 59 -0.92 7.43 -9.75
N VAL A 60 -0.44 7.39 -8.51
CA VAL A 60 0.45 8.43 -7.98
C VAL A 60 1.78 8.43 -8.73
N ILE A 61 2.38 7.24 -8.90
CA ILE A 61 3.62 7.06 -9.65
C ILE A 61 3.46 7.50 -11.11
N ARG A 62 2.30 7.23 -11.72
CA ARG A 62 1.98 7.70 -13.07
C ARG A 62 1.94 9.25 -13.14
N ALA A 63 1.22 9.90 -12.21
CA ALA A 63 1.12 11.34 -12.17
C ALA A 63 2.49 12.01 -12.03
N GLN A 64 3.33 11.50 -11.11
CA GLN A 64 4.71 11.97 -10.94
C GLN A 64 5.56 11.75 -12.19
N THR A 65 5.41 10.60 -12.87
CA THR A 65 6.12 10.30 -14.11
C THR A 65 5.73 11.28 -15.23
N LEU A 66 4.43 11.61 -15.36
CA LEU A 66 3.96 12.59 -16.34
C LEU A 66 4.55 13.98 -16.08
N SER A 67 4.60 14.42 -14.83
CA SER A 67 5.23 15.67 -14.44
C SER A 67 6.73 15.71 -14.75
N LEU A 68 7.46 14.63 -14.40
CA LEU A 68 8.89 14.52 -14.66
C LEU A 68 9.20 14.49 -16.16
N LYS A 69 8.37 13.83 -16.96
CA LYS A 69 8.56 13.71 -18.43
C LYS A 69 8.58 15.07 -19.13
N GLN A 70 7.99 16.10 -18.55
CA GLN A 70 7.93 17.46 -19.08
C GLN A 70 9.07 18.38 -18.56
N ARG A 71 10.01 17.84 -17.79
CA ARG A 71 11.10 18.64 -17.23
C ARG A 71 12.24 18.83 -18.25
N PRO A 72 12.89 20.02 -18.27
CA PRO A 72 13.95 20.35 -19.25
C PRO A 72 15.11 19.38 -19.28
N PHE A 73 15.48 18.76 -18.15
CA PHE A 73 16.56 17.79 -18.12
C PHE A 73 16.24 16.48 -18.88
N ILE A 74 14.95 16.13 -19.01
CA ILE A 74 14.53 14.99 -19.84
C ILE A 74 14.64 15.33 -21.32
N ASP A 75 14.30 16.55 -21.70
CA ASP A 75 14.45 17.00 -23.09
C ASP A 75 15.93 17.09 -23.47
N ALA A 76 16.79 17.60 -22.59
CA ALA A 76 18.23 17.58 -22.78
C ALA A 76 18.78 16.16 -22.98
N ALA A 77 18.30 15.19 -22.18
CA ALA A 77 18.70 13.79 -22.34
C ALA A 77 18.24 13.21 -23.68
N ARG A 78 17.05 13.58 -24.18
CA ARG A 78 16.57 13.16 -25.52
C ARG A 78 17.43 13.73 -26.63
N VAL A 79 17.76 15.02 -26.57
CA VAL A 79 18.65 15.67 -27.55
C VAL A 79 20.02 15.03 -27.54
N ALA A 80 20.52 14.62 -26.37
CA ALA A 80 21.78 13.87 -26.23
C ALA A 80 21.68 12.40 -26.68
N GLY A 81 20.58 11.96 -27.31
CA GLY A 81 20.42 10.62 -27.88
C GLY A 81 20.14 9.51 -26.84
N ALA A 82 19.66 9.84 -25.63
CA ALA A 82 19.32 8.82 -24.65
C ALA A 82 18.10 8.00 -25.08
N SER A 83 18.23 6.66 -25.04
CA SER A 83 17.12 5.75 -25.32
C SER A 83 16.00 5.86 -24.28
N HIS A 84 14.78 5.46 -24.64
CA HIS A 84 13.60 5.48 -23.74
C HIS A 84 13.85 4.72 -22.44
N LEU A 85 14.47 3.55 -22.49
CA LEU A 85 14.81 2.78 -21.29
C LEU A 85 15.82 3.52 -20.41
N ARG A 86 16.85 4.14 -21.03
CA ARG A 86 17.82 4.95 -20.28
C ARG A 86 17.15 6.13 -19.57
N ILE A 87 16.20 6.80 -20.22
CA ILE A 87 15.44 7.90 -19.60
C ILE A 87 14.61 7.39 -18.42
N ILE A 88 13.90 6.27 -18.56
CA ILE A 88 13.10 5.69 -17.50
C ILE A 88 13.97 5.30 -16.30
N PHE A 89 15.02 4.49 -16.53
CA PHE A 89 15.79 3.92 -15.42
C PHE A 89 16.79 4.89 -14.80
N ARG A 90 17.38 5.80 -15.57
CA ARG A 90 18.43 6.70 -15.08
C ARG A 90 17.93 8.09 -14.69
N HIS A 91 16.82 8.55 -15.24
CA HIS A 91 16.32 9.90 -15.00
C HIS A 91 14.97 9.92 -14.27
N ILE A 92 14.02 9.06 -14.62
CA ILE A 92 12.68 9.08 -14.00
C ILE A 92 12.65 8.23 -12.73
N MET A 93 13.10 6.98 -12.80
CA MET A 93 13.00 6.04 -11.69
C MET A 93 13.67 6.53 -10.40
N PRO A 94 14.89 7.09 -10.40
CA PRO A 94 15.50 7.58 -9.15
C PRO A 94 14.73 8.72 -8.49
N ASN A 95 14.04 9.55 -9.28
CA ASN A 95 13.21 10.64 -8.78
C ASN A 95 11.82 10.19 -8.28
N VAL A 96 11.37 9.02 -8.69
CA VAL A 96 10.06 8.44 -8.30
C VAL A 96 10.20 7.45 -7.15
N LEU A 97 11.37 6.81 -7.00
CA LEU A 97 11.63 5.82 -5.95
C LEU A 97 11.35 6.34 -4.53
N PRO A 98 11.80 7.54 -4.11
CA PRO A 98 11.51 8.05 -2.77
C PRO A 98 10.01 8.15 -2.50
N LEU A 99 9.22 8.61 -3.47
CA LEU A 99 7.77 8.65 -3.39
C LEU A 99 7.16 7.24 -3.30
N SER A 100 7.74 6.27 -3.99
CA SER A 100 7.30 4.87 -3.92
C SER A 100 7.52 4.27 -2.53
N PHE A 101 8.65 4.56 -1.88
CA PHE A 101 8.93 4.13 -0.51
C PHE A 101 7.98 4.78 0.50
N LEU A 102 7.68 6.08 0.35
CA LEU A 102 6.67 6.76 1.15
C LEU A 102 5.32 6.03 1.10
N TYR A 103 4.80 5.78 -0.12
CA TYR A 103 3.53 5.08 -0.25
C TYR A 103 3.59 3.62 0.24
N MET A 104 4.76 2.97 0.20
CA MET A 104 4.95 1.64 0.74
C MET A 104 4.71 1.60 2.26
N THR A 105 5.17 2.59 3.02
CA THR A 105 4.93 2.65 4.48
C THR A 105 3.43 2.71 4.80
N PHE A 106 2.66 3.54 4.09
CA PHE A 106 1.20 3.60 4.26
C PHE A 106 0.50 2.30 3.83
N ARG A 107 1.05 1.57 2.85
CA ARG A 107 0.49 0.27 2.43
C ARG A 107 0.72 -0.83 3.45
N VAL A 108 1.86 -0.82 4.15
CA VAL A 108 2.13 -1.74 5.26
C VAL A 108 1.08 -1.57 6.36
N THR A 109 0.81 -0.34 6.80
CA THR A 109 -0.26 -0.03 7.77
C THR A 109 -1.60 -0.61 7.35
N SER A 110 -1.98 -0.38 6.09
CA SER A 110 -3.25 -0.87 5.54
C SER A 110 -3.30 -2.41 5.44
N ALA A 111 -2.19 -3.07 5.10
CA ALA A 111 -2.11 -4.52 4.99
C ALA A 111 -2.25 -5.20 6.37
N ILE A 112 -1.59 -4.67 7.40
CA ILE A 112 -1.71 -5.15 8.78
C ILE A 112 -3.18 -5.07 9.24
N THR A 113 -3.84 -3.94 8.99
CA THR A 113 -5.25 -3.75 9.39
C THR A 113 -6.19 -4.72 8.67
N ILE A 114 -5.96 -4.96 7.37
CA ILE A 114 -6.78 -5.91 6.59
C ILE A 114 -6.56 -7.35 7.08
N GLU A 115 -5.30 -7.76 7.30
CA GLU A 115 -4.99 -9.09 7.83
C GLU A 115 -5.64 -9.28 9.21
N ALA A 116 -5.47 -8.34 10.12
CA ALA A 116 -6.06 -8.41 11.45
C ALA A 116 -7.60 -8.49 11.42
N ALA A 117 -8.25 -7.74 10.52
CA ALA A 117 -9.69 -7.79 10.32
C ALA A 117 -10.14 -9.15 9.76
N LEU A 118 -9.43 -9.71 8.78
CA LEU A 118 -9.73 -11.03 8.22
C LEU A 118 -9.55 -12.13 9.27
N ALA A 119 -8.45 -12.11 10.01
CA ALA A 119 -8.18 -13.06 11.08
C ALA A 119 -9.23 -12.96 12.20
N PHE A 120 -9.65 -11.73 12.58
CA PHE A 120 -10.73 -11.50 13.55
C PHE A 120 -12.06 -12.06 13.06
N LEU A 121 -12.38 -11.95 11.78
CA LEU A 121 -13.59 -12.51 11.18
C LEU A 121 -13.53 -14.05 11.01
N GLY A 122 -12.37 -14.67 11.24
CA GLY A 122 -12.21 -16.13 11.17
C GLY A 122 -11.66 -16.66 9.86
N PHE A 123 -11.18 -15.77 9.00
CA PHE A 123 -10.55 -16.11 7.71
C PHE A 123 -9.02 -16.05 7.76
N GLY A 124 -8.43 -15.98 8.97
CA GLY A 124 -6.98 -16.07 9.16
C GLY A 124 -6.43 -17.48 8.94
N ASP A 125 -5.11 -17.56 8.76
CA ASP A 125 -4.38 -18.83 8.62
C ASP A 125 -4.32 -19.57 9.99
N PRO A 126 -4.91 -20.76 10.13
CA PRO A 126 -4.89 -21.49 11.41
C PRO A 126 -3.50 -21.97 11.82
N GLY A 127 -2.57 -22.07 10.87
CA GLY A 127 -1.20 -22.46 11.12
C GLY A 127 -0.33 -21.35 11.72
N THR A 128 -0.85 -20.11 11.76
CA THR A 128 -0.11 -18.94 12.25
C THR A 128 -0.91 -18.20 13.31
N VAL A 129 -0.26 -17.83 14.41
CA VAL A 129 -0.88 -17.00 15.44
C VAL A 129 -0.68 -15.55 15.08
N SER A 130 -1.78 -14.81 14.82
CA SER A 130 -1.76 -13.37 14.59
C SER A 130 -2.54 -12.62 15.67
N TRP A 131 -2.28 -11.32 15.80
CA TRP A 131 -3.03 -10.47 16.73
C TRP A 131 -4.53 -10.45 16.41
N GLY A 132 -4.89 -10.52 15.13
CA GLY A 132 -6.29 -10.62 14.72
C GLY A 132 -6.96 -11.91 15.21
N MET A 133 -6.27 -13.06 15.12
CA MET A 133 -6.76 -14.32 15.67
C MET A 133 -6.89 -14.28 17.20
N MET A 134 -5.95 -13.66 17.90
CA MET A 134 -6.05 -13.48 19.35
C MET A 134 -7.32 -12.70 19.73
N LEU A 135 -7.62 -11.63 19.01
CA LEU A 135 -8.86 -10.85 19.20
C LEU A 135 -10.11 -11.69 18.89
N GLN A 136 -10.07 -12.53 17.84
CA GLN A 136 -11.16 -13.45 17.50
C GLN A 136 -11.44 -14.43 18.65
N TRP A 137 -10.41 -15.02 19.25
CA TRP A 137 -10.57 -15.97 20.35
C TRP A 137 -11.21 -15.31 21.57
N VAL A 138 -10.78 -14.09 21.93
CA VAL A 138 -11.39 -13.31 23.01
C VAL A 138 -12.88 -13.05 22.75
N TRP A 139 -13.23 -12.73 21.50
CA TRP A 139 -14.60 -12.52 21.08
C TRP A 139 -15.43 -13.81 21.16
N LYS A 140 -14.95 -14.91 20.56
CA LYS A 140 -15.67 -16.19 20.51
C LYS A 140 -15.90 -16.81 21.90
N THR A 141 -14.97 -16.61 22.81
CA THR A 141 -15.09 -17.14 24.19
C THR A 141 -15.94 -16.26 25.10
N GLY A 142 -16.43 -15.12 24.65
CA GLY A 142 -17.23 -14.18 25.44
C GLY A 142 -16.45 -13.46 26.54
N HIS A 143 -15.11 -13.47 26.49
CA HIS A 143 -14.23 -12.89 27.51
C HIS A 143 -13.86 -11.43 27.24
N MET A 144 -14.46 -10.79 26.24
CA MET A 144 -14.10 -9.42 25.81
C MET A 144 -14.14 -8.41 26.96
N PHE A 145 -15.15 -8.47 27.81
CA PHE A 145 -15.30 -7.57 28.95
C PHE A 145 -14.84 -8.17 30.28
N LYS A 146 -14.68 -9.51 30.35
CA LYS A 146 -14.28 -10.22 31.57
C LYS A 146 -12.77 -10.34 31.73
N ALA A 147 -12.04 -10.29 30.63
CA ALA A 147 -10.59 -10.46 30.61
C ALA A 147 -9.92 -9.38 29.75
N PRO A 148 -9.94 -8.09 30.15
CA PRO A 148 -9.36 -7.00 29.37
C PRO A 148 -7.86 -7.17 29.11
N TYR A 149 -7.13 -7.86 29.99
CA TYR A 149 -5.73 -8.21 29.81
C TYR A 149 -5.48 -9.18 28.63
N TRP A 150 -6.50 -9.81 28.10
CA TRP A 150 -6.41 -10.68 26.92
C TRP A 150 -6.71 -9.92 25.60
N LEU A 151 -7.59 -8.91 25.70
CA LEU A 151 -7.97 -8.04 24.58
C LEU A 151 -6.95 -6.94 24.31
N LEU A 152 -6.47 -6.27 25.39
CA LEU A 152 -5.65 -5.07 25.27
C LEU A 152 -4.29 -5.30 24.58
N PRO A 153 -3.50 -6.35 24.88
CA PRO A 153 -2.19 -6.52 24.26
C PRO A 153 -2.24 -6.62 22.73
N PRO A 154 -3.03 -7.50 22.09
CA PRO A 154 -3.06 -7.57 20.64
C PRO A 154 -3.64 -6.29 20.01
N GLY A 155 -4.65 -5.66 20.62
CA GLY A 155 -5.19 -4.39 20.16
C GLY A 155 -4.17 -3.26 20.21
N LEU A 156 -3.41 -3.16 21.30
CA LEU A 156 -2.31 -2.19 21.43
C LEU A 156 -1.18 -2.46 20.46
N CYS A 157 -0.78 -3.73 20.25
CA CYS A 157 0.24 -4.08 19.28
C CYS A 157 -0.15 -3.65 17.86
N ILE A 158 -1.37 -3.95 17.42
CA ILE A 158 -1.88 -3.50 16.11
C ILE A 158 -1.86 -1.98 16.02
N SER A 159 -2.33 -1.28 17.05
CA SER A 159 -2.41 0.19 17.07
C SER A 159 -1.02 0.82 17.04
N LEU A 160 -0.08 0.32 17.85
CA LEU A 160 1.28 0.85 17.92
C LEU A 160 2.07 0.62 16.64
N ILE A 161 2.00 -0.57 16.05
CA ILE A 161 2.72 -0.85 14.80
C ILE A 161 2.14 -0.04 13.63
N THR A 162 0.81 0.10 13.54
CA THR A 162 0.18 0.92 12.50
C THR A 162 0.52 2.40 12.67
N LEU A 163 0.51 2.91 13.90
CA LEU A 163 0.92 4.27 14.21
C LEU A 163 2.41 4.49 13.86
N SER A 164 3.28 3.55 14.19
CA SER A 164 4.72 3.65 13.88
C SER A 164 4.97 3.75 12.39
N PHE A 165 4.35 2.90 11.57
CA PHE A 165 4.46 2.99 10.11
C PHE A 165 3.81 4.25 9.53
N TYR A 166 2.71 4.72 10.12
CA TYR A 166 2.09 5.99 9.73
C TYR A 166 3.03 7.18 10.01
N MET A 167 3.63 7.24 11.21
CA MET A 167 4.59 8.29 11.57
C MET A 167 5.85 8.24 10.71
N LEU A 168 6.35 7.04 10.41
CA LEU A 168 7.47 6.86 9.49
C LEU A 168 7.13 7.41 8.10
N GLY A 169 5.93 7.12 7.59
CA GLY A 169 5.46 7.68 6.32
C GLY A 169 5.38 9.20 6.35
N ARG A 170 4.83 9.79 7.42
CA ARG A 170 4.78 11.26 7.60
C ARG A 170 6.18 11.88 7.63
N ALA A 171 7.10 11.31 8.39
CA ALA A 171 8.49 11.80 8.44
C ALA A 171 9.17 11.75 7.06
N MET A 172 8.91 10.69 6.27
CA MET A 172 9.40 10.60 4.89
C MET A 172 8.76 11.64 3.97
N GLU A 173 7.47 11.95 4.15
CA GLU A 173 6.76 12.96 3.38
C GLU A 173 7.38 14.35 3.59
N GLU A 174 7.69 14.72 4.83
CA GLU A 174 8.35 15.99 5.18
C GLU A 174 9.75 16.13 4.57
N VAL A 175 10.48 15.02 4.45
CA VAL A 175 11.80 15.00 3.78
C VAL A 175 11.67 15.17 2.27
N LEU A 176 10.61 14.60 1.66
CA LEU A 176 10.39 14.65 0.23
C LEU A 176 9.75 15.96 -0.24
N ASP A 177 8.91 16.59 0.59
CA ASP A 177 8.32 17.90 0.33
C ASP A 177 8.61 18.88 1.48
N PRO A 178 9.72 19.64 1.39
CA PRO A 178 10.11 20.60 2.42
C PRO A 178 9.13 21.77 2.62
N ARG A 179 8.14 21.94 1.74
CA ARG A 179 7.12 22.99 1.86
C ARG A 179 6.18 22.72 3.03
N LEU A 180 5.86 21.48 3.31
CA LEU A 180 5.02 21.07 4.43
C LEU A 180 5.63 21.47 5.78
N ARG A 181 6.96 21.45 5.90
CA ARG A 181 7.69 21.87 7.11
C ARG A 181 7.57 23.36 7.42
N LYS A 182 7.25 24.21 6.44
CA LYS A 182 7.13 25.66 6.65
C LYS A 182 5.75 26.06 7.17
N GLU A 183 4.70 25.33 6.82
CA GLU A 183 3.34 25.61 7.28
C GLU A 183 3.18 25.29 8.78
N GLU A 184 3.80 24.21 9.25
CA GLU A 184 3.73 23.78 10.66
C GLU A 184 4.50 24.73 11.62
N LYS A 185 5.48 25.49 11.13
CA LYS A 185 6.21 26.50 11.91
C LYS A 185 5.53 27.89 11.92
N SER A 186 4.42 28.06 11.20
CA SER A 186 3.68 29.33 11.11
C SER A 186 2.40 29.35 11.98
N ILE A 187 2.15 28.26 12.73
CA ILE A 187 1.08 28.13 13.73
C ILE A 187 1.70 28.16 15.14
#